data_76038327062e9826ac9733227c852e83
#
_entry.id   76038327062e9826ac9733227c852e83
#
_cell.length_a   1.000
_cell.length_b   1.000
_cell.length_c   1.000
_cell.angle_alpha   90.00
_cell.angle_beta   90.00
_cell.angle_gamma   90.00
#
_symmetry.space_group_name_H-M   'P 1'
#
loop_
_entity.id
_entity.type
_entity.pdbx_description
1 polymer ?
#
loop_
_entity_poly.entity_id
_entity_poly.type
_entity_poly.pdbx_seq_one_letter_code
_entity_poly.pdbx_strand_id
1 'polypeptide(L)'
;EMQRSLVGSEMCIRDSRMAFLFLQYIITILLLVLSLYFGKQLNFLLSTPPGYRTEGILRAELFHENNNHLVREEEADRNKRAARYSYIKQQLNECPYIEMWMNSHPSILRGSSFCTLLNDKDTRQNMLTLFPSPNFFHLYDLKVLEGEIPQKFESWSDYKIILNKAAMKAMGYARMEDAFVRSESPLWITFRNGEMEEGGTKLMPVVAVIDDYYPAHLTQGVKPMAFVVGKEDVSGDFIIATKPGKEKEVMELLRKIEKEVYNTEEFNHSWLTDEVSDLYSEDRETAHIYSVFALIAIAISCLGLFGLSLFDIRQRYREIAIRKVNGAGMKDLYLLLFRKYIKVIGGAFIVAVPLSYYLIHIYTRTFIMKAPVGIGIYFIALLVILLISLGTLIWQIHKAANIDPAKIIKSE
;
A
#
# COMPACT_ATOMS: atom_id res chain seq x y z
N GLU A 1 44.34 46.54 -17.11
CA GLU A 1 43.65 45.39 -17.75
C GLU A 1 43.69 44.13 -16.87
N MET A 2 44.80 43.84 -16.20
CA MET A 2 44.92 42.65 -15.32
C MET A 2 43.97 42.64 -14.13
N GLN A 3 43.68 43.81 -13.50
CA GLN A 3 42.71 43.91 -12.39
C GLN A 3 41.26 43.73 -12.84
N ARG A 4 40.89 44.11 -14.08
CA ARG A 4 39.53 43.89 -14.62
C ARG A 4 39.27 42.41 -14.95
N SER A 5 40.30 41.69 -15.41
CA SER A 5 40.24 40.26 -15.68
C SER A 5 40.08 39.42 -14.39
N LEU A 6 40.77 39.79 -13.30
CA LEU A 6 40.65 39.14 -12.00
C LEU A 6 39.28 39.36 -11.35
N VAL A 7 38.74 40.59 -11.40
CA VAL A 7 37.40 40.89 -10.88
C VAL A 7 36.30 40.14 -11.67
N GLY A 8 36.45 39.99 -12.98
CA GLY A 8 35.52 39.21 -13.80
C GLY A 8 35.53 37.71 -13.48
N SER A 9 36.74 37.15 -13.23
CA SER A 9 36.85 35.73 -12.87
C SER A 9 36.33 35.40 -11.46
N GLU A 10 36.57 36.26 -10.48
CA GLU A 10 36.03 36.10 -9.12
C GLU A 10 34.50 36.22 -9.07
N MET A 11 33.92 37.10 -9.87
CA MET A 11 32.46 37.26 -9.99
C MET A 11 31.84 36.00 -10.61
N CYS A 12 32.44 35.45 -11.67
CA CYS A 12 31.99 34.23 -12.33
C CYS A 12 32.06 32.98 -11.41
N ILE A 13 33.11 32.86 -10.61
CA ILE A 13 33.32 31.77 -9.66
C ILE A 13 32.30 31.86 -8.52
N ARG A 14 31.97 33.05 -8.03
CA ARG A 14 30.96 33.27 -6.98
C ARG A 14 29.58 32.92 -7.46
N ASP A 15 29.22 33.30 -8.69
CA ASP A 15 27.91 33.02 -9.27
C ASP A 15 27.73 31.53 -9.58
N SER A 16 28.76 30.85 -10.04
CA SER A 16 28.78 29.39 -10.24
C SER A 16 28.53 28.63 -8.94
N ARG A 17 29.15 29.02 -7.83
CA ARG A 17 28.93 28.35 -6.51
C ARG A 17 27.52 28.55 -6.00
N MET A 18 26.92 29.73 -6.19
CA MET A 18 25.55 30.01 -5.80
C MET A 18 24.55 29.24 -6.66
N ALA A 19 24.82 29.06 -7.96
CA ALA A 19 24.03 28.26 -8.86
C ALA A 19 24.08 26.77 -8.45
N PHE A 20 25.26 26.29 -8.06
CA PHE A 20 25.38 24.90 -7.55
C PHE A 20 24.56 24.67 -6.26
N LEU A 21 24.66 25.61 -5.30
CA LEU A 21 23.86 25.54 -4.08
C LEU A 21 22.34 25.61 -4.36
N PHE A 22 21.94 26.46 -5.30
CA PHE A 22 20.56 26.57 -5.74
C PHE A 22 20.03 25.24 -6.30
N LEU A 23 20.78 24.61 -7.22
CA LEU A 23 20.44 23.29 -7.77
C LEU A 23 20.37 22.22 -6.68
N GLN A 24 21.31 22.22 -5.76
CA GLN A 24 21.36 21.31 -4.63
C GLN A 24 20.11 21.43 -3.74
N TYR A 25 19.65 22.66 -3.45
CA TYR A 25 18.41 22.87 -2.70
C TYR A 25 17.19 22.42 -3.48
N ILE A 26 17.14 22.62 -4.80
CA ILE A 26 16.03 22.10 -5.63
C ILE A 26 15.92 20.58 -5.46
N ILE A 27 17.02 19.84 -5.61
CA ILE A 27 17.06 18.38 -5.49
C ILE A 27 16.66 17.95 -4.07
N THR A 28 17.17 18.62 -3.05
CA THR A 28 16.88 18.30 -1.66
C THR A 28 15.41 18.51 -1.31
N ILE A 29 14.83 19.65 -1.71
CA ILE A 29 13.41 19.95 -1.49
C ILE A 29 12.55 18.95 -2.24
N LEU A 30 12.91 18.62 -3.48
CA LEU A 30 12.22 17.64 -4.30
C LEU A 30 12.16 16.27 -3.62
N LEU A 31 13.31 15.73 -3.21
CA LEU A 31 13.40 14.44 -2.55
C LEU A 31 12.68 14.43 -1.20
N LEU A 32 12.75 15.51 -0.45
CA LEU A 32 12.03 15.65 0.82
C LEU A 32 10.51 15.67 0.62
N VAL A 33 10.01 16.42 -0.37
CA VAL A 33 8.58 16.44 -0.69
C VAL A 33 8.09 15.07 -1.15
N LEU A 34 8.85 14.38 -2.01
CA LEU A 34 8.54 13.03 -2.47
C LEU A 34 8.51 12.04 -1.28
N SER A 35 9.51 12.09 -0.41
CA SER A 35 9.56 11.25 0.80
C SER A 35 8.34 11.46 1.71
N LEU A 36 7.99 12.72 1.99
CA LEU A 36 6.80 13.05 2.78
C LEU A 36 5.50 12.58 2.12
N TYR A 37 5.42 12.69 0.79
CA TYR A 37 4.25 12.24 0.04
C TYR A 37 4.12 10.72 0.07
N PHE A 38 5.19 9.97 -0.21
CA PHE A 38 5.15 8.49 -0.18
C PHE A 38 4.85 7.95 1.21
N GLY A 39 5.41 8.57 2.26
CA GLY A 39 5.02 8.24 3.63
C GLY A 39 3.54 8.49 3.91
N LYS A 40 2.99 9.61 3.43
CA LYS A 40 1.56 9.92 3.54
C LYS A 40 0.70 8.95 2.72
N GLN A 41 1.11 8.60 1.50
CA GLN A 41 0.43 7.64 0.64
C GLN A 41 0.37 6.26 1.30
N LEU A 42 1.49 5.77 1.80
CA LEU A 42 1.55 4.50 2.52
C LEU A 42 0.62 4.50 3.75
N ASN A 43 0.67 5.55 4.56
CA ASN A 43 -0.24 5.65 5.72
C ASN A 43 -1.71 5.69 5.30
N PHE A 44 -2.04 6.38 4.21
CA PHE A 44 -3.39 6.41 3.64
C PHE A 44 -3.85 5.00 3.22
N LEU A 45 -2.99 4.25 2.51
CA LEU A 45 -3.29 2.89 2.06
C LEU A 45 -3.50 1.94 3.25
N LEU A 46 -2.63 2.00 4.26
CA LEU A 46 -2.71 1.13 5.44
C LEU A 46 -3.87 1.49 6.38
N SER A 47 -4.31 2.75 6.40
CA SER A 47 -5.42 3.21 7.24
C SER A 47 -6.79 3.11 6.61
N THR A 48 -6.87 2.85 5.30
CA THR A 48 -8.14 2.73 4.58
C THR A 48 -8.70 1.32 4.78
N PRO A 49 -9.93 1.17 5.34
CA PRO A 49 -10.52 -0.14 5.51
C PRO A 49 -10.70 -0.87 4.17
N PRO A 50 -10.29 -2.12 4.05
CA PRO A 50 -10.40 -2.87 2.80
C PRO A 50 -11.84 -3.30 2.48
N GLY A 51 -12.79 -3.11 3.41
CA GLY A 51 -14.19 -3.49 3.26
C GLY A 51 -14.51 -4.92 3.71
N TYR A 52 -13.57 -5.58 4.37
CA TYR A 52 -13.73 -6.91 4.95
C TYR A 52 -12.88 -7.06 6.22
N ARG A 53 -13.21 -8.06 7.04
CA ARG A 53 -12.45 -8.40 8.25
C ARG A 53 -11.10 -9.02 7.86
N THR A 54 -10.01 -8.49 8.42
CA THR A 54 -8.65 -9.00 8.23
C THR A 54 -8.09 -9.69 9.47
N GLU A 55 -8.51 -9.23 10.66
CA GLU A 55 -7.96 -9.67 11.93
C GLU A 55 -8.47 -11.05 12.34
N GLY A 56 -7.58 -11.86 12.86
CA GLY A 56 -7.91 -13.20 13.39
C GLY A 56 -8.31 -14.20 12.31
N ILE A 57 -8.01 -13.97 11.03
CA ILE A 57 -8.30 -14.90 9.94
C ILE A 57 -7.01 -15.56 9.50
N LEU A 58 -7.01 -16.90 9.59
CA LEU A 58 -5.90 -17.77 9.23
C LEU A 58 -6.30 -18.62 8.02
N ARG A 59 -5.45 -18.64 7.01
CA ARG A 59 -5.50 -19.64 5.95
C ARG A 59 -4.52 -20.77 6.31
N ALA A 60 -4.97 -22.01 6.27
CA ALA A 60 -4.15 -23.16 6.56
C ALA A 60 -4.44 -24.29 5.56
N GLU A 61 -3.40 -24.80 4.94
CA GLU A 61 -3.48 -25.96 4.07
C GLU A 61 -3.36 -27.21 4.96
N LEU A 62 -4.51 -27.74 5.38
CA LEU A 62 -4.61 -28.91 6.26
C LEU A 62 -4.93 -30.20 5.51
N PHE A 63 -5.06 -30.13 4.19
CA PHE A 63 -5.42 -31.28 3.38
C PHE A 63 -4.50 -31.35 2.17
N HIS A 64 -3.46 -32.18 2.28
CA HIS A 64 -2.35 -32.24 1.32
C HIS A 64 -2.59 -33.18 0.15
N GLU A 65 -3.78 -33.71 0.02
CA GLU A 65 -4.08 -34.69 -1.04
C GLU A 65 -4.33 -33.99 -2.38
N ASN A 66 -3.61 -34.46 -3.37
CA ASN A 66 -3.67 -33.94 -4.74
C ASN A 66 -5.10 -34.16 -5.31
N ASN A 67 -5.84 -33.09 -5.49
CA ASN A 67 -7.15 -33.05 -6.15
C ASN A 67 -7.05 -33.32 -7.65
N ASN A 68 -6.27 -34.34 -8.05
CA ASN A 68 -6.18 -34.73 -9.44
C ASN A 68 -7.44 -35.57 -9.79
N HIS A 69 -8.58 -34.91 -9.99
CA HIS A 69 -9.86 -35.51 -10.37
C HIS A 69 -9.78 -36.38 -11.66
N LEU A 70 -8.64 -36.38 -12.33
CA LEU A 70 -8.36 -37.14 -13.53
C LEU A 70 -7.79 -38.55 -13.24
N VAL A 71 -7.33 -38.80 -12.02
CA VAL A 71 -6.80 -40.09 -11.61
C VAL A 71 -7.93 -40.90 -10.92
N ARG A 72 -8.23 -42.09 -11.44
CA ARG A 72 -9.20 -43.01 -10.85
C ARG A 72 -8.61 -43.52 -9.51
N GLU A 73 -8.98 -42.86 -8.41
CA GLU A 73 -8.58 -43.26 -7.05
C GLU A 73 -9.18 -44.64 -6.71
N GLU A 74 -8.40 -45.50 -6.07
CA GLU A 74 -8.91 -46.71 -5.46
C GLU A 74 -9.89 -46.37 -4.32
N GLU A 75 -10.90 -47.19 -4.13
CA GLU A 75 -11.96 -47.02 -3.12
C GLU A 75 -11.38 -46.92 -1.69
N ALA A 76 -10.29 -47.64 -1.41
CA ALA A 76 -9.58 -47.58 -0.13
C ALA A 76 -8.95 -46.22 0.16
N ASP A 77 -8.39 -45.57 -0.86
CA ASP A 77 -7.76 -44.24 -0.71
C ASP A 77 -8.81 -43.15 -0.56
N ARG A 78 -9.95 -43.28 -1.27
CA ARG A 78 -11.10 -42.39 -1.09
C ARG A 78 -11.66 -42.43 0.32
N ASN A 79 -11.78 -43.64 0.90
CA ASN A 79 -12.26 -43.79 2.26
C ASN A 79 -11.30 -43.24 3.30
N LYS A 80 -9.98 -43.39 3.12
CA LYS A 80 -8.97 -42.80 3.98
C LYS A 80 -9.02 -41.27 3.91
N ARG A 81 -9.15 -40.72 2.70
CA ARG A 81 -9.29 -39.29 2.47
C ARG A 81 -10.51 -38.71 3.19
N ALA A 82 -11.66 -39.36 3.03
CA ALA A 82 -12.90 -38.97 3.71
C ALA A 82 -12.79 -39.04 5.25
N ALA A 83 -12.10 -40.06 5.78
CA ALA A 83 -11.87 -40.18 7.22
C ALA A 83 -10.96 -39.05 7.76
N ARG A 84 -9.87 -38.73 7.06
CA ARG A 84 -8.98 -37.58 7.43
C ARG A 84 -9.72 -36.28 7.42
N TYR A 85 -10.47 -36.01 6.36
CA TYR A 85 -11.27 -34.78 6.25
C TYR A 85 -12.30 -34.68 7.39
N SER A 86 -13.00 -35.78 7.69
CA SER A 86 -13.96 -35.82 8.79
C SER A 86 -13.32 -35.58 10.15
N TYR A 87 -12.11 -36.10 10.37
CA TYR A 87 -11.34 -35.87 11.58
C TYR A 87 -10.94 -34.41 11.73
N ILE A 88 -10.36 -33.79 10.68
CA ILE A 88 -9.99 -32.35 10.68
C ILE A 88 -11.22 -31.51 11.01
N LYS A 89 -12.33 -31.78 10.32
CA LYS A 89 -13.60 -31.06 10.52
C LYS A 89 -14.12 -31.19 11.95
N GLN A 90 -14.02 -32.37 12.54
CA GLN A 90 -14.42 -32.59 13.92
C GLN A 90 -13.58 -31.77 14.89
N GLN A 91 -12.25 -31.80 14.75
CA GLN A 91 -11.34 -31.05 15.62
C GLN A 91 -11.56 -29.52 15.51
N LEU A 92 -11.81 -28.99 14.31
CA LEU A 92 -12.12 -27.59 14.12
C LEU A 92 -13.46 -27.19 14.77
N ASN A 93 -14.48 -28.04 14.67
CA ASN A 93 -15.80 -27.78 15.26
C ASN A 93 -15.80 -27.87 16.80
N GLU A 94 -14.99 -28.77 17.38
CA GLU A 94 -14.88 -28.94 18.82
C GLU A 94 -14.01 -27.87 19.50
N CYS A 95 -13.25 -27.12 18.75
CA CYS A 95 -12.35 -26.10 19.29
C CYS A 95 -13.11 -24.86 19.77
N PRO A 96 -13.07 -24.50 21.07
CA PRO A 96 -13.80 -23.35 21.61
C PRO A 96 -13.17 -22.00 21.21
N TYR A 97 -11.97 -22.01 20.64
CA TYR A 97 -11.20 -20.82 20.25
C TYR A 97 -11.40 -20.42 18.79
N ILE A 98 -12.04 -21.29 18.00
CA ILE A 98 -12.46 -21.02 16.63
C ILE A 98 -13.86 -20.39 16.68
N GLU A 99 -14.04 -19.30 15.98
CA GLU A 99 -15.33 -18.64 15.83
C GLU A 99 -16.13 -19.28 14.69
N MET A 100 -15.45 -19.43 13.54
CA MET A 100 -16.01 -20.00 12.32
C MET A 100 -14.87 -20.51 11.45
N TRP A 101 -15.15 -21.48 10.61
CA TRP A 101 -14.23 -21.90 9.57
C TRP A 101 -14.99 -22.29 8.30
N MET A 102 -14.29 -22.26 7.18
CA MET A 102 -14.79 -22.78 5.91
C MET A 102 -13.66 -23.52 5.19
N ASN A 103 -14.05 -24.50 4.37
CA ASN A 103 -13.17 -25.14 3.41
C ASN A 103 -13.55 -24.60 2.04
N SER A 104 -12.77 -23.69 1.51
CA SER A 104 -13.11 -22.98 0.27
C SER A 104 -11.87 -22.50 -0.46
N HIS A 105 -11.83 -22.78 -1.75
CA HIS A 105 -11.15 -21.95 -2.71
C HIS A 105 -12.17 -20.95 -3.25
N PRO A 106 -11.98 -19.67 -3.20
CA PRO A 106 -10.77 -18.89 -3.02
C PRO A 106 -10.68 -18.16 -1.68
N SER A 107 -9.46 -17.78 -1.28
CA SER A 107 -9.24 -16.69 -0.32
C SER A 107 -9.83 -15.37 -0.86
N ILE A 108 -10.21 -14.45 0.02
CA ILE A 108 -10.74 -13.13 -0.37
C ILE A 108 -9.78 -12.33 -1.29
N LEU A 109 -8.47 -12.62 -1.21
CA LEU A 109 -7.41 -12.00 -2.02
C LEU A 109 -6.98 -12.83 -3.24
N ARG A 110 -7.30 -14.12 -3.28
CA ARG A 110 -6.80 -15.08 -4.27
C ARG A 110 -7.90 -15.97 -4.79
N GLY A 111 -7.68 -16.59 -5.94
CA GLY A 111 -8.55 -17.63 -6.47
C GLY A 111 -9.77 -17.12 -7.22
N SER A 112 -9.71 -15.93 -7.77
CA SER A 112 -10.74 -15.39 -8.65
C SER A 112 -10.41 -15.62 -10.13
N SER A 113 -11.43 -15.86 -10.91
CA SER A 113 -11.36 -15.94 -12.37
C SER A 113 -12.06 -14.75 -12.98
N PHE A 114 -11.69 -14.38 -14.19
CA PHE A 114 -12.44 -13.38 -14.95
C PHE A 114 -13.45 -14.09 -15.85
N CYS A 115 -14.72 -13.78 -15.67
CA CYS A 115 -15.80 -14.29 -16.52
C CYS A 115 -16.56 -13.13 -17.16
N THR A 116 -16.95 -13.31 -18.42
CA THR A 116 -17.83 -12.35 -19.11
C THR A 116 -19.28 -12.68 -18.77
N LEU A 117 -19.91 -11.79 -18.03
CA LEU A 117 -21.33 -11.85 -17.73
C LEU A 117 -22.12 -10.89 -18.62
N LEU A 118 -23.33 -11.30 -18.95
CA LEU A 118 -24.28 -10.51 -19.74
C LEU A 118 -25.54 -10.28 -18.90
N ASN A 119 -26.11 -9.10 -19.04
CA ASN A 119 -27.44 -8.80 -18.48
C ASN A 119 -28.55 -9.27 -19.44
N ASP A 120 -29.80 -9.00 -19.08
CA ASP A 120 -31.01 -9.26 -19.89
C ASP A 120 -31.06 -8.49 -21.22
N LYS A 121 -30.27 -7.42 -21.34
CA LYS A 121 -30.11 -6.57 -22.55
C LYS A 121 -28.82 -6.88 -23.34
N ASP A 122 -28.18 -8.00 -23.06
CA ASP A 122 -26.91 -8.42 -23.66
C ASP A 122 -25.73 -7.45 -23.46
N THR A 123 -25.79 -6.59 -22.42
CA THR A 123 -24.65 -5.78 -22.03
C THR A 123 -23.57 -6.66 -21.43
N ARG A 124 -22.40 -6.69 -22.05
CA ARG A 124 -21.26 -7.53 -21.64
C ARG A 124 -20.39 -6.81 -20.63
N GLN A 125 -20.07 -7.49 -19.54
CA GLN A 125 -19.12 -7.02 -18.54
C GLN A 125 -18.17 -8.15 -18.14
N ASN A 126 -16.87 -7.85 -18.20
CA ASN A 126 -15.85 -8.77 -17.66
C ASN A 126 -15.73 -8.52 -16.16
N MET A 127 -16.05 -9.53 -15.36
CA MET A 127 -16.12 -9.43 -13.92
C MET A 127 -15.16 -10.40 -13.25
N LEU A 128 -14.66 -9.98 -12.11
CA LEU A 128 -13.96 -10.86 -11.19
C LEU A 128 -14.99 -11.84 -10.59
N THR A 129 -14.84 -13.12 -10.84
CA THR A 129 -15.81 -14.16 -10.44
C THR A 129 -15.18 -15.09 -9.42
N LEU A 130 -15.83 -15.24 -8.27
CA LEU A 130 -15.44 -16.12 -7.20
C LEU A 130 -16.51 -17.22 -7.05
N PHE A 131 -16.07 -18.39 -6.55
CA PHE A 131 -16.94 -19.53 -6.25
C PHE A 131 -16.84 -19.88 -4.76
N PRO A 132 -17.33 -19.00 -3.87
CA PRO A 132 -17.18 -19.17 -2.44
C PRO A 132 -18.24 -20.09 -1.86
N SER A 133 -17.96 -20.66 -0.66
CA SER A 133 -18.98 -21.25 0.17
C SER A 133 -19.92 -20.17 0.78
N PRO A 134 -21.11 -20.51 1.23
CA PRO A 134 -22.03 -19.56 1.90
C PRO A 134 -21.41 -18.86 3.10
N ASN A 135 -20.54 -19.55 3.84
CA ASN A 135 -19.88 -19.04 5.03
C ASN A 135 -18.87 -17.91 4.73
N PHE A 136 -18.43 -17.78 3.47
CA PHE A 136 -17.47 -16.76 3.03
C PHE A 136 -17.88 -15.35 3.45
N PHE A 137 -19.14 -15.01 3.23
CA PHE A 137 -19.63 -13.65 3.50
C PHE A 137 -19.65 -13.32 4.99
N HIS A 138 -20.00 -14.28 5.83
CA HIS A 138 -20.00 -14.14 7.28
C HIS A 138 -18.59 -14.13 7.87
N LEU A 139 -17.70 -15.02 7.36
CA LEU A 139 -16.33 -15.14 7.86
C LEU A 139 -15.53 -13.85 7.64
N TYR A 140 -15.74 -13.22 6.49
CA TYR A 140 -15.07 -11.95 6.15
C TYR A 140 -15.87 -10.71 6.55
N ASP A 141 -17.02 -10.87 7.22
CA ASP A 141 -17.93 -9.78 7.64
C ASP A 141 -18.30 -8.85 6.46
N LEU A 142 -18.64 -9.45 5.32
CA LEU A 142 -19.04 -8.72 4.13
C LEU A 142 -20.48 -8.22 4.29
N LYS A 143 -20.67 -6.92 4.11
CA LYS A 143 -21.97 -6.28 4.30
C LYS A 143 -22.92 -6.59 3.16
N VAL A 144 -24.05 -7.25 3.47
CA VAL A 144 -25.15 -7.45 2.55
C VAL A 144 -26.01 -6.18 2.50
N LEU A 145 -26.28 -5.66 1.30
CA LEU A 145 -27.07 -4.46 1.06
C LEU A 145 -28.53 -4.80 0.74
N GLU A 146 -28.73 -5.81 -0.11
CA GLU A 146 -30.06 -6.26 -0.54
C GLU A 146 -30.04 -7.81 -0.63
N GLY A 147 -31.20 -8.43 -0.36
CA GLY A 147 -31.35 -9.88 -0.42
C GLY A 147 -30.77 -10.63 0.78
N GLU A 148 -30.57 -11.94 0.61
CA GLU A 148 -30.01 -12.82 1.65
C GLU A 148 -29.01 -13.79 1.03
N ILE A 149 -27.96 -14.14 1.79
CA ILE A 149 -26.99 -15.15 1.38
C ILE A 149 -27.61 -16.53 1.53
N PRO A 150 -27.77 -17.31 0.44
CA PRO A 150 -28.36 -18.64 0.50
C PRO A 150 -27.51 -19.59 1.35
N GLN A 151 -28.17 -20.31 2.27
CA GLN A 151 -27.50 -21.29 3.13
C GLN A 151 -27.85 -22.73 2.74
N LYS A 152 -28.93 -22.93 1.96
CA LYS A 152 -29.42 -24.25 1.57
C LYS A 152 -29.46 -24.36 0.06
N PHE A 153 -28.99 -25.47 -0.46
CA PHE A 153 -28.94 -25.81 -1.88
C PHE A 153 -29.58 -27.17 -2.09
N GLU A 154 -30.48 -27.24 -3.06
CA GLU A 154 -31.23 -28.48 -3.34
C GLU A 154 -30.36 -29.56 -3.96
N SER A 155 -29.41 -29.17 -4.78
CA SER A 155 -28.49 -30.07 -5.49
C SER A 155 -27.09 -29.46 -5.65
N TRP A 156 -26.16 -30.26 -6.15
CA TRP A 156 -24.81 -29.79 -6.50
C TRP A 156 -24.80 -28.86 -7.71
N SER A 157 -25.85 -28.81 -8.51
CA SER A 157 -26.03 -27.90 -9.64
C SER A 157 -26.88 -26.68 -9.30
N ASP A 158 -27.32 -26.54 -8.05
CA ASP A 158 -28.09 -25.40 -7.57
C ASP A 158 -27.15 -24.27 -7.14
N TYR A 159 -26.70 -23.46 -8.10
CA TYR A 159 -25.87 -22.30 -7.85
C TYR A 159 -26.71 -21.03 -7.87
N LYS A 160 -26.32 -20.07 -7.02
CA LYS A 160 -26.94 -18.74 -6.93
C LYS A 160 -25.90 -17.67 -7.24
N ILE A 161 -26.34 -16.58 -7.84
CA ILE A 161 -25.45 -15.46 -8.18
C ILE A 161 -25.70 -14.29 -7.24
N ILE A 162 -24.59 -13.79 -6.70
CA ILE A 162 -24.51 -12.59 -5.86
C ILE A 162 -23.60 -11.59 -6.57
N LEU A 163 -23.96 -10.33 -6.58
CA LEU A 163 -23.15 -9.26 -7.16
C LEU A 163 -22.71 -8.28 -6.10
N ASN A 164 -21.57 -7.60 -6.32
CA ASN A 164 -21.27 -6.43 -5.54
C ASN A 164 -21.94 -5.18 -6.16
N LYS A 165 -21.97 -4.09 -5.42
CA LYS A 165 -22.56 -2.82 -5.85
C LYS A 165 -21.95 -2.29 -7.16
N ALA A 166 -20.62 -2.44 -7.33
CA ALA A 166 -19.93 -2.06 -8.56
C ALA A 166 -20.39 -2.88 -9.78
N ALA A 167 -20.66 -4.18 -9.61
CA ALA A 167 -21.18 -5.04 -10.66
C ALA A 167 -22.62 -4.65 -11.03
N MET A 168 -23.49 -4.39 -10.06
CA MET A 168 -24.84 -3.88 -10.29
C MET A 168 -24.81 -2.61 -11.15
N LYS A 169 -23.97 -1.65 -10.78
CA LYS A 169 -23.78 -0.41 -11.55
C LYS A 169 -23.25 -0.66 -12.96
N ALA A 170 -22.25 -1.54 -13.11
CA ALA A 170 -21.65 -1.86 -14.41
C ALA A 170 -22.64 -2.54 -15.36
N MET A 171 -23.56 -3.35 -14.82
CA MET A 171 -24.66 -4.00 -15.54
C MET A 171 -25.85 -3.06 -15.80
N GLY A 172 -25.87 -1.86 -15.21
CA GLY A 172 -26.95 -0.89 -15.38
C GLY A 172 -28.20 -1.18 -14.54
N TYR A 173 -28.10 -1.98 -13.49
CA TYR A 173 -29.18 -2.28 -12.59
C TYR A 173 -29.24 -1.31 -11.40
N ALA A 174 -30.44 -0.82 -11.09
CA ALA A 174 -30.69 0.04 -9.94
C ALA A 174 -31.21 -0.73 -8.72
N ARG A 175 -31.89 -1.85 -8.94
CA ARG A 175 -32.49 -2.72 -7.87
C ARG A 175 -32.13 -4.18 -8.15
N MET A 176 -31.98 -4.94 -7.09
CA MET A 176 -31.69 -6.38 -7.17
C MET A 176 -32.79 -7.16 -7.88
N GLU A 177 -34.05 -6.81 -7.62
CA GLU A 177 -35.23 -7.50 -8.19
C GLU A 177 -35.26 -7.50 -9.73
N ASP A 178 -34.67 -6.49 -10.36
CA ASP A 178 -34.62 -6.35 -11.81
C ASP A 178 -33.35 -7.02 -12.40
N ALA A 179 -32.46 -7.53 -11.54
CA ALA A 179 -31.13 -7.98 -11.94
C ALA A 179 -31.13 -9.48 -12.33
N PHE A 180 -30.89 -9.70 -13.62
CA PHE A 180 -30.70 -11.04 -14.18
C PHE A 180 -29.40 -11.08 -14.97
N VAL A 181 -28.60 -12.12 -14.74
CA VAL A 181 -27.31 -12.28 -15.42
C VAL A 181 -27.13 -13.69 -15.95
N ARG A 182 -26.39 -13.81 -17.04
CA ARG A 182 -25.93 -15.06 -17.59
C ARG A 182 -24.46 -14.96 -17.96
N SER A 183 -23.77 -16.06 -18.01
CA SER A 183 -22.39 -16.10 -18.49
C SER A 183 -22.33 -16.38 -19.99
N GLU A 184 -21.31 -15.84 -20.65
CA GLU A 184 -21.03 -16.17 -22.05
C GLU A 184 -20.50 -17.60 -22.21
N SER A 185 -19.76 -18.09 -21.23
CA SER A 185 -19.25 -19.46 -21.16
C SER A 185 -19.77 -20.15 -19.89
N PRO A 186 -19.83 -21.47 -19.85
CA PRO A 186 -20.25 -22.18 -18.63
C PRO A 186 -19.45 -21.72 -17.41
N LEU A 187 -20.14 -21.35 -16.32
CA LEU A 187 -19.51 -21.00 -15.05
C LEU A 187 -19.15 -22.25 -14.25
N TRP A 188 -19.92 -23.31 -14.42
CA TRP A 188 -19.65 -24.61 -13.81
C TRP A 188 -20.08 -25.74 -14.74
N ILE A 189 -19.46 -26.90 -14.56
CA ILE A 189 -19.77 -28.12 -15.26
C ILE A 189 -20.06 -29.19 -14.19
N THR A 190 -21.19 -29.82 -14.28
CA THR A 190 -21.58 -30.96 -13.42
C THR A 190 -21.86 -32.20 -14.25
N PHE A 191 -21.68 -33.37 -13.67
CA PHE A 191 -22.03 -34.64 -14.30
C PHE A 191 -23.25 -35.21 -13.60
N ARG A 192 -24.32 -35.39 -14.36
CA ARG A 192 -25.56 -35.98 -13.86
C ARG A 192 -25.93 -37.20 -14.72
N ASN A 193 -26.08 -38.34 -14.10
CA ASN A 193 -26.39 -39.62 -14.79
C ASN A 193 -25.43 -39.96 -15.96
N GLY A 194 -24.15 -39.49 -15.88
CA GLY A 194 -23.17 -39.70 -16.94
C GLY A 194 -23.19 -38.65 -18.05
N GLU A 195 -24.11 -37.71 -18.02
CA GLU A 195 -24.18 -36.58 -18.94
C GLU A 195 -23.56 -35.32 -18.31
N MET A 196 -22.89 -34.51 -19.14
CA MET A 196 -22.31 -33.27 -18.76
C MET A 196 -23.39 -32.19 -18.79
N GLU A 197 -23.63 -31.56 -17.65
CA GLU A 197 -24.51 -30.39 -17.54
C GLU A 197 -23.66 -29.13 -17.39
N GLU A 198 -23.83 -28.19 -18.28
CA GLU A 198 -23.21 -26.86 -18.24
C GLU A 198 -24.18 -25.87 -17.62
N GLY A 199 -23.68 -25.10 -16.62
CA GLY A 199 -24.52 -24.11 -15.94
C GLY A 199 -23.97 -22.67 -16.06
N GLY A 200 -24.86 -21.73 -15.78
CA GLY A 200 -24.53 -20.30 -15.81
C GLY A 200 -24.78 -19.60 -17.16
N THR A 201 -25.09 -20.35 -18.23
CA THR A 201 -25.33 -19.78 -19.55
C THR A 201 -26.76 -19.28 -19.75
N LYS A 202 -27.69 -19.68 -18.89
CA LYS A 202 -29.06 -19.15 -18.86
C LYS A 202 -29.18 -17.97 -17.91
N LEU A 203 -30.12 -17.06 -18.18
CA LEU A 203 -30.43 -15.96 -17.30
C LEU A 203 -30.83 -16.47 -15.90
N MET A 204 -30.14 -15.99 -14.88
CA MET A 204 -30.37 -16.31 -13.49
C MET A 204 -30.61 -15.03 -12.70
N PRO A 205 -31.55 -15.03 -11.73
CA PRO A 205 -31.76 -13.89 -10.87
C PRO A 205 -30.58 -13.69 -9.94
N VAL A 206 -30.27 -12.44 -9.65
CA VAL A 206 -29.34 -12.06 -8.58
C VAL A 206 -30.09 -12.19 -7.26
N VAL A 207 -29.55 -12.97 -6.31
CA VAL A 207 -30.24 -13.27 -5.04
C VAL A 207 -29.79 -12.41 -3.87
N ALA A 208 -28.62 -11.78 -3.98
CA ALA A 208 -28.15 -10.81 -3.01
C ALA A 208 -27.19 -9.80 -3.65
N VAL A 209 -27.09 -8.64 -3.05
CA VAL A 209 -26.12 -7.60 -3.39
C VAL A 209 -25.30 -7.29 -2.15
N ILE A 210 -23.97 -7.36 -2.27
CA ILE A 210 -23.04 -6.99 -1.20
C ILE A 210 -22.41 -5.63 -1.46
N ASP A 211 -21.91 -5.00 -0.39
CA ASP A 211 -21.13 -3.78 -0.52
C ASP A 211 -19.79 -4.05 -1.20
N ASP A 212 -19.18 -2.99 -1.69
CA ASP A 212 -17.89 -3.09 -2.37
C ASP A 212 -16.75 -3.32 -1.38
N TYR A 213 -15.81 -4.17 -1.76
CA TYR A 213 -14.56 -4.35 -1.03
C TYR A 213 -13.36 -4.38 -2.00
N TYR A 214 -12.15 -4.32 -1.46
CA TYR A 214 -10.91 -4.27 -2.24
C TYR A 214 -10.18 -5.62 -2.19
N PRO A 215 -10.37 -6.51 -3.18
CA PRO A 215 -9.72 -7.82 -3.21
C PRO A 215 -8.24 -7.77 -3.57
N ALA A 216 -7.73 -6.59 -3.96
CA ALA A 216 -6.37 -6.35 -4.38
C ALA A 216 -5.90 -4.99 -3.84
N HIS A 217 -4.72 -4.56 -4.28
CA HIS A 217 -4.16 -3.28 -3.90
C HIS A 217 -5.15 -2.12 -4.11
N LEU A 218 -5.33 -1.27 -3.11
CA LEU A 218 -6.31 -0.17 -3.09
C LEU A 218 -6.19 0.80 -4.28
N THR A 219 -4.99 0.95 -4.82
CA THR A 219 -4.78 1.81 -6.00
C THR A 219 -5.50 1.32 -7.26
N GLN A 220 -5.87 0.02 -7.32
CA GLN A 220 -6.63 -0.55 -8.42
C GLN A 220 -8.13 -0.24 -8.34
N GLY A 221 -8.59 0.25 -7.18
CA GLY A 221 -10.00 0.55 -6.92
C GLY A 221 -10.88 -0.69 -6.78
N VAL A 222 -12.16 -0.45 -6.64
CA VAL A 222 -13.18 -1.50 -6.61
C VAL A 222 -13.42 -2.02 -8.02
N LYS A 223 -13.50 -3.35 -8.16
CA LYS A 223 -13.84 -4.02 -9.41
C LYS A 223 -15.26 -4.56 -9.36
N PRO A 224 -15.98 -4.64 -10.50
CA PRO A 224 -17.20 -5.42 -10.59
C PRO A 224 -16.93 -6.88 -10.28
N MET A 225 -17.67 -7.44 -9.32
CA MET A 225 -17.48 -8.80 -8.83
C MET A 225 -18.78 -9.59 -8.84
N ALA A 226 -18.68 -10.85 -9.22
CA ALA A 226 -19.76 -11.82 -9.13
C ALA A 226 -19.33 -13.00 -8.24
N PHE A 227 -20.27 -13.47 -7.45
CA PHE A 227 -20.06 -14.63 -6.57
C PHE A 227 -21.06 -15.71 -6.98
N VAL A 228 -20.54 -16.84 -7.37
CA VAL A 228 -21.30 -18.02 -7.74
C VAL A 228 -21.30 -18.97 -6.55
N VAL A 229 -22.36 -18.91 -5.75
CA VAL A 229 -22.46 -19.63 -4.49
C VAL A 229 -23.22 -20.93 -4.71
N GLY A 230 -22.64 -22.02 -4.26
CA GLY A 230 -23.22 -23.35 -4.36
C GLY A 230 -22.97 -24.19 -3.11
N LYS A 231 -23.25 -25.47 -3.22
CA LYS A 231 -22.96 -26.43 -2.14
C LYS A 231 -21.45 -26.51 -1.92
N GLU A 232 -21.04 -26.53 -0.66
CA GLU A 232 -19.64 -26.56 -0.26
C GLU A 232 -18.91 -27.79 -0.83
N ASP A 233 -17.80 -27.55 -1.53
CA ASP A 233 -16.91 -28.57 -2.05
C ASP A 233 -15.67 -28.72 -1.16
N VAL A 234 -15.02 -29.88 -1.21
CA VAL A 234 -13.80 -30.15 -0.43
C VAL A 234 -12.60 -29.60 -1.15
N SER A 235 -11.95 -28.63 -0.53
CA SER A 235 -10.70 -28.04 -1.01
C SER A 235 -9.56 -28.28 0.00
N GLY A 236 -8.31 -28.07 -0.42
CA GLY A 236 -7.14 -28.24 0.44
C GLY A 236 -7.01 -27.16 1.51
N ASP A 237 -7.47 -25.95 1.23
CA ASP A 237 -7.33 -24.79 2.11
C ASP A 237 -8.51 -24.65 3.06
N PHE A 238 -8.20 -24.44 4.34
CA PHE A 238 -9.14 -24.05 5.37
C PHE A 238 -8.93 -22.60 5.73
N ILE A 239 -10.00 -21.83 5.73
CA ILE A 239 -10.01 -20.46 6.21
C ILE A 239 -10.68 -20.47 7.59
N ILE A 240 -9.96 -20.03 8.59
CA ILE A 240 -10.34 -20.15 10.01
C ILE A 240 -10.37 -18.76 10.62
N ALA A 241 -11.53 -18.38 11.14
CA ALA A 241 -11.66 -17.18 11.97
C ALA A 241 -11.45 -17.54 13.44
N THR A 242 -10.46 -16.93 14.08
CA THR A 242 -10.11 -17.15 15.48
C THR A 242 -10.82 -16.15 16.37
N LYS A 243 -11.12 -16.52 17.59
CA LYS A 243 -11.52 -15.56 18.62
C LYS A 243 -10.35 -14.63 18.97
N PRO A 244 -10.60 -13.35 19.27
CA PRO A 244 -9.54 -12.39 19.58
C PRO A 244 -8.61 -12.88 20.72
N GLY A 245 -7.30 -12.82 20.48
CA GLY A 245 -6.27 -13.21 21.44
C GLY A 245 -6.11 -14.73 21.63
N LYS A 246 -6.67 -15.55 20.71
CA LYS A 246 -6.62 -17.01 20.72
C LYS A 246 -5.85 -17.63 19.55
N GLU A 247 -5.09 -16.80 18.85
CA GLU A 247 -4.33 -17.19 17.68
C GLU A 247 -3.31 -18.29 17.96
N LYS A 248 -2.66 -18.22 19.14
CA LYS A 248 -1.65 -19.23 19.56
C LYS A 248 -2.27 -20.58 19.82
N GLU A 249 -3.37 -20.60 20.58
CA GLU A 249 -4.09 -21.83 20.92
C GLU A 249 -4.65 -22.54 19.66
N VAL A 250 -5.13 -21.76 18.68
CA VAL A 250 -5.55 -22.31 17.39
C VAL A 250 -4.36 -22.88 16.65
N MET A 251 -3.23 -22.20 16.57
CA MET A 251 -2.02 -22.69 15.92
C MET A 251 -1.49 -23.99 16.56
N GLU A 252 -1.55 -24.11 17.88
CA GLU A 252 -1.18 -25.36 18.58
C GLU A 252 -2.12 -26.52 18.21
N LEU A 253 -3.41 -26.24 18.12
CA LEU A 253 -4.39 -27.24 17.64
C LEU A 253 -4.06 -27.71 16.21
N LEU A 254 -3.79 -26.77 15.30
CA LEU A 254 -3.51 -27.11 13.92
C LEU A 254 -2.23 -27.96 13.77
N ARG A 255 -1.17 -27.62 14.51
CA ARG A 255 0.05 -28.45 14.58
C ARG A 255 -0.23 -29.85 15.10
N LYS A 256 -1.11 -29.96 16.11
CA LYS A 256 -1.54 -31.26 16.63
C LYS A 256 -2.27 -32.06 15.58
N ILE A 257 -3.20 -31.46 14.84
CA ILE A 257 -3.93 -32.09 13.75
C ILE A 257 -2.96 -32.60 12.68
N GLU A 258 -2.02 -31.76 12.23
CA GLU A 258 -1.02 -32.13 11.22
C GLU A 258 -0.15 -33.29 11.68
N LYS A 259 0.27 -33.29 12.94
CA LYS A 259 1.05 -34.38 13.53
C LYS A 259 0.29 -35.69 13.57
N GLU A 260 -0.99 -35.65 13.92
CA GLU A 260 -1.84 -36.85 14.01
C GLU A 260 -2.24 -37.37 12.63
N VAL A 261 -2.48 -36.51 11.64
CA VAL A 261 -2.96 -36.90 10.31
C VAL A 261 -1.81 -37.25 9.36
N TYR A 262 -0.74 -36.45 9.37
CA TYR A 262 0.36 -36.54 8.40
C TYR A 262 1.73 -36.80 9.01
N ASN A 263 1.81 -36.92 10.34
CA ASN A 263 3.07 -37.10 11.10
C ASN A 263 4.10 -35.98 10.86
N THR A 264 3.62 -34.76 10.62
CA THR A 264 4.43 -33.54 10.50
C THR A 264 3.86 -32.45 11.38
N GLU A 265 4.68 -31.51 11.82
CA GLU A 265 4.23 -30.30 12.52
C GLU A 265 4.28 -29.06 11.63
N GLU A 266 4.83 -29.22 10.41
CA GLU A 266 4.95 -28.15 9.42
C GLU A 266 3.82 -28.25 8.41
N PHE A 267 3.08 -27.16 8.26
CA PHE A 267 2.04 -27.00 7.24
C PHE A 267 2.06 -25.58 6.70
N ASN A 268 1.59 -25.42 5.49
CA ASN A 268 1.52 -24.12 4.83
C ASN A 268 0.37 -23.32 5.43
N HIS A 269 0.68 -22.15 5.97
CA HIS A 269 -0.31 -21.25 6.55
C HIS A 269 0.08 -19.81 6.39
N SER A 270 -0.91 -18.91 6.41
CA SER A 270 -0.72 -17.47 6.37
C SER A 270 -1.85 -16.75 7.10
N TRP A 271 -1.51 -15.71 7.85
CA TRP A 271 -2.51 -14.81 8.40
C TRP A 271 -2.95 -13.83 7.32
N LEU A 272 -4.24 -13.54 7.25
CA LEU A 272 -4.77 -12.59 6.28
C LEU A 272 -4.19 -11.19 6.48
N THR A 273 -3.90 -10.79 7.72
CA THR A 273 -3.19 -9.54 8.04
C THR A 273 -1.83 -9.46 7.37
N ASP A 274 -1.09 -10.56 7.32
CA ASP A 274 0.22 -10.62 6.68
C ASP A 274 0.06 -10.59 5.15
N GLU A 275 -0.87 -11.36 4.60
CA GLU A 275 -1.18 -11.34 3.16
C GLU A 275 -1.59 -9.93 2.69
N VAL A 276 -2.41 -9.22 3.47
CA VAL A 276 -2.78 -7.82 3.20
C VAL A 276 -1.57 -6.89 3.34
N SER A 277 -0.73 -7.09 4.36
CA SER A 277 0.50 -6.30 4.53
C SER A 277 1.45 -6.47 3.35
N ASP A 278 1.55 -7.68 2.81
CA ASP A 278 2.41 -7.99 1.66
C ASP A 278 1.96 -7.29 0.37
N LEU A 279 0.65 -7.01 0.22
CA LEU A 279 0.16 -6.21 -0.90
C LEU A 279 0.78 -4.80 -0.97
N TYR A 280 1.22 -4.27 0.18
CA TYR A 280 1.80 -2.93 0.32
C TYR A 280 3.32 -2.94 0.54
N SER A 281 3.97 -4.08 0.34
CA SER A 281 5.43 -4.22 0.54
C SER A 281 6.21 -3.29 -0.40
N GLU A 282 5.83 -3.22 -1.67
CA GLU A 282 6.46 -2.33 -2.66
C GLU A 282 6.29 -0.85 -2.32
N ASP A 283 5.12 -0.43 -1.82
CA ASP A 283 4.90 0.95 -1.38
C ASP A 283 5.73 1.29 -0.15
N ARG A 284 5.88 0.34 0.78
CA ARG A 284 6.72 0.49 1.96
C ARG A 284 8.19 0.64 1.59
N GLU A 285 8.69 -0.20 0.69
CA GLU A 285 10.06 -0.11 0.17
C GLU A 285 10.28 1.21 -0.56
N THR A 286 9.36 1.62 -1.41
CA THR A 286 9.41 2.90 -2.11
C THR A 286 9.49 4.06 -1.12
N ALA A 287 8.60 4.12 -0.13
CA ALA A 287 8.62 5.15 0.90
C ALA A 287 9.93 5.17 1.68
N HIS A 288 10.48 4.00 2.02
CA HIS A 288 11.77 3.88 2.70
C HIS A 288 12.94 4.39 1.84
N ILE A 289 13.01 3.98 0.57
CA ILE A 289 14.04 4.42 -0.38
C ILE A 289 14.04 5.96 -0.50
N TYR A 290 12.88 6.57 -0.75
CA TYR A 290 12.80 8.04 -0.84
C TYR A 290 13.18 8.73 0.48
N SER A 291 12.87 8.13 1.63
CA SER A 291 13.26 8.66 2.93
C SER A 291 14.78 8.65 3.14
N VAL A 292 15.45 7.57 2.73
CA VAL A 292 16.92 7.47 2.79
C VAL A 292 17.57 8.49 1.85
N PHE A 293 17.10 8.59 0.60
CA PHE A 293 17.62 9.57 -0.35
C PHE A 293 17.38 11.02 0.12
N ALA A 294 16.23 11.32 0.70
CA ALA A 294 15.96 12.64 1.27
C ALA A 294 16.95 12.98 2.41
N LEU A 295 17.22 12.01 3.29
CA LEU A 295 18.18 12.20 4.38
C LEU A 295 19.61 12.44 3.87
N ILE A 296 20.04 11.66 2.87
CA ILE A 296 21.35 11.86 2.21
C ILE A 296 21.40 13.24 1.55
N ALA A 297 20.36 13.63 0.82
CA ALA A 297 20.30 14.94 0.16
C ALA A 297 20.35 16.10 1.15
N ILE A 298 19.68 15.97 2.30
CA ILE A 298 19.76 16.93 3.40
C ILE A 298 21.21 17.04 3.92
N ALA A 299 21.86 15.89 4.18
CA ALA A 299 23.25 15.88 4.66
C ALA A 299 24.22 16.56 3.67
N ILE A 300 24.09 16.25 2.37
CA ILE A 300 24.88 16.89 1.32
C ILE A 300 24.60 18.40 1.26
N SER A 301 23.31 18.81 1.38
CA SER A 301 22.95 20.23 1.41
C SER A 301 23.53 20.97 2.59
N CYS A 302 23.55 20.34 3.77
CA CYS A 302 24.22 20.90 4.95
C CYS A 302 25.72 21.10 4.71
N LEU A 303 26.41 20.11 4.11
CA LEU A 303 27.85 20.19 3.80
C LEU A 303 28.13 21.27 2.75
N GLY A 304 27.30 21.39 1.70
CA GLY A 304 27.41 22.43 0.69
C GLY A 304 27.22 23.83 1.26
N LEU A 305 26.18 24.02 2.07
CA LEU A 305 25.92 25.26 2.79
C LEU A 305 27.07 25.59 3.76
N PHE A 306 27.54 24.57 4.50
CA PHE A 306 28.66 24.70 5.41
C PHE A 306 29.93 25.22 4.70
N GLY A 307 30.32 24.58 3.60
CA GLY A 307 31.50 24.98 2.84
C GLY A 307 31.42 26.37 2.26
N LEU A 308 30.26 26.72 1.67
CA LEU A 308 30.05 28.04 1.08
C LEU A 308 29.96 29.15 2.11
N SER A 309 29.25 28.93 3.21
CA SER A 309 29.13 29.93 4.26
C SER A 309 30.46 30.16 5.00
N LEU A 310 31.27 29.12 5.20
CA LEU A 310 32.61 29.25 5.76
C LEU A 310 33.51 30.11 4.85
N PHE A 311 33.44 29.91 3.55
CA PHE A 311 34.18 30.73 2.57
C PHE A 311 33.67 32.17 2.55
N ASP A 312 32.35 32.41 2.49
CA ASP A 312 31.76 33.75 2.53
C ASP A 312 32.13 34.50 3.81
N ILE A 313 32.17 33.81 4.95
CA ILE A 313 32.55 34.38 6.24
C ILE A 313 34.06 34.79 6.24
N ARG A 314 34.94 33.90 5.73
CA ARG A 314 36.40 34.15 5.64
C ARG A 314 36.70 35.36 4.77
N GLN A 315 36.06 35.48 3.61
CA GLN A 315 36.24 36.68 2.73
C GLN A 315 35.80 37.98 3.39
N ARG A 316 34.87 37.93 4.33
CA ARG A 316 34.31 39.09 5.02
C ARG A 316 34.86 39.31 6.42
N TYR A 317 35.88 38.55 6.84
CA TYR A 317 36.46 38.69 8.19
C TYR A 317 36.84 40.16 8.52
N ARG A 318 37.45 40.86 7.58
CA ARG A 318 37.83 42.25 7.75
C ARG A 318 36.63 43.19 7.91
N GLU A 319 35.61 43.02 7.07
CA GLU A 319 34.34 43.78 7.17
C GLU A 319 33.64 43.52 8.51
N ILE A 320 33.61 42.23 8.92
CA ILE A 320 33.03 41.79 10.20
C ILE A 320 33.81 42.39 11.38
N ALA A 321 35.13 42.37 11.34
CA ALA A 321 35.98 42.93 12.39
C ALA A 321 35.80 44.47 12.52
N ILE A 322 35.80 45.20 11.40
CA ILE A 322 35.59 46.66 11.39
C ILE A 322 34.20 47.01 11.95
N ARG A 323 33.14 46.29 11.53
CA ARG A 323 31.79 46.53 12.05
C ARG A 323 31.68 46.21 13.54
N LYS A 324 32.34 45.18 14.01
CA LYS A 324 32.35 44.80 15.43
C LYS A 324 33.05 45.85 16.29
N VAL A 325 34.16 46.40 15.81
CA VAL A 325 34.85 47.52 16.47
C VAL A 325 33.99 48.79 16.49
N ASN A 326 33.18 49.01 15.46
CA ASN A 326 32.23 50.14 15.38
C ASN A 326 30.90 49.90 16.09
N GLY A 327 30.80 48.84 16.93
CA GLY A 327 29.63 48.58 17.77
C GLY A 327 28.46 47.83 17.09
N ALA A 328 28.65 47.30 15.89
CA ALA A 328 27.60 46.50 15.26
C ALA A 328 27.33 45.21 16.05
N GLY A 329 26.05 44.94 16.33
CA GLY A 329 25.61 43.76 17.06
C GLY A 329 25.68 42.48 16.23
N MET A 330 25.71 41.33 16.91
CA MET A 330 25.65 40.01 16.26
C MET A 330 24.43 39.87 15.35
N LYS A 331 23.31 40.51 15.68
CA LYS A 331 22.05 40.46 14.91
C LYS A 331 22.23 40.98 13.46
N ASP A 332 23.01 42.01 13.26
CA ASP A 332 23.23 42.61 11.93
C ASP A 332 24.02 41.66 11.02
N LEU A 333 24.96 40.94 11.59
CA LEU A 333 25.73 39.91 10.87
C LEU A 333 24.86 38.72 10.46
N TYR A 334 24.02 38.26 11.38
CA TYR A 334 23.06 37.17 11.07
C TYR A 334 22.12 37.60 9.95
N LEU A 335 21.55 38.80 10.02
CA LEU A 335 20.58 39.30 9.04
C LEU A 335 21.18 39.40 7.63
N LEU A 336 22.44 39.88 7.53
CA LEU A 336 23.15 40.03 6.26
C LEU A 336 23.35 38.66 5.55
N LEU A 337 23.78 37.64 6.29
CA LEU A 337 24.03 36.31 5.74
C LEU A 337 22.73 35.59 5.47
N PHE A 338 21.77 35.61 6.39
CA PHE A 338 20.48 34.95 6.23
C PHE A 338 19.72 35.46 5.01
N ARG A 339 19.69 36.78 4.77
CA ARG A 339 18.99 37.37 3.62
C ARG A 339 19.46 36.78 2.28
N LYS A 340 20.76 36.44 2.16
CA LYS A 340 21.34 35.84 0.96
C LYS A 340 20.84 34.42 0.78
N TYR A 341 20.97 33.57 1.81
CA TYR A 341 20.62 32.15 1.73
C TYR A 341 19.12 31.88 1.70
N ILE A 342 18.33 32.70 2.42
CA ILE A 342 16.86 32.62 2.37
C ILE A 342 16.35 32.89 0.94
N LYS A 343 16.95 33.84 0.20
CA LYS A 343 16.58 34.08 -1.20
C LYS A 343 16.86 32.85 -2.09
N VAL A 344 17.99 32.18 -1.88
CA VAL A 344 18.36 30.98 -2.63
C VAL A 344 17.40 29.83 -2.32
N ILE A 345 17.10 29.59 -1.04
CA ILE A 345 16.14 28.57 -0.59
C ILE A 345 14.75 28.90 -1.14
N GLY A 346 14.29 30.13 -1.04
CA GLY A 346 13.00 30.56 -1.55
C GLY A 346 12.88 30.40 -3.07
N GLY A 347 13.91 30.77 -3.82
CA GLY A 347 13.95 30.54 -5.27
C GLY A 347 13.96 29.07 -5.63
N ALA A 348 14.74 28.24 -4.92
CA ALA A 348 14.78 26.80 -5.10
C ALA A 348 13.42 26.17 -4.79
N PHE A 349 12.73 26.66 -3.75
CA PHE A 349 11.40 26.19 -3.39
C PHE A 349 10.36 26.49 -4.47
N ILE A 350 10.38 27.67 -5.07
CA ILE A 350 9.48 28.06 -6.17
C ILE A 350 9.63 27.11 -7.37
N VAL A 351 10.83 26.61 -7.64
CA VAL A 351 11.09 25.66 -8.73
C VAL A 351 10.76 24.22 -8.31
N ALA A 352 11.14 23.83 -7.10
CA ALA A 352 10.98 22.44 -6.63
C ALA A 352 9.51 22.04 -6.41
N VAL A 353 8.65 22.99 -5.97
CA VAL A 353 7.22 22.70 -5.73
C VAL A 353 6.48 22.25 -6.98
N PRO A 354 6.46 23.00 -8.10
CA PRO A 354 5.77 22.54 -9.31
C PRO A 354 6.39 21.27 -9.89
N LEU A 355 7.71 21.11 -9.79
CA LEU A 355 8.39 19.91 -10.27
C LEU A 355 7.98 18.67 -9.46
N SER A 356 7.95 18.77 -8.13
CA SER A 356 7.51 17.68 -7.25
C SER A 356 6.03 17.34 -7.45
N TYR A 357 5.18 18.35 -7.62
CA TYR A 357 3.76 18.14 -7.94
C TYR A 357 3.59 17.36 -9.25
N TYR A 358 4.34 17.74 -10.28
CA TYR A 358 4.32 17.08 -11.58
C TYR A 358 4.76 15.61 -11.48
N LEU A 359 5.85 15.32 -10.76
CA LEU A 359 6.33 13.95 -10.55
C LEU A 359 5.33 13.10 -9.76
N ILE A 360 4.75 13.63 -8.70
CA ILE A 360 3.69 12.96 -7.93
C ILE A 360 2.49 12.67 -8.84
N HIS A 361 2.09 13.62 -9.66
CA HIS A 361 0.95 13.46 -10.58
C HIS A 361 1.20 12.35 -11.60
N ILE A 362 2.40 12.29 -12.20
CA ILE A 362 2.77 11.21 -13.14
C ILE A 362 2.72 9.86 -12.43
N TYR A 363 3.34 9.74 -11.27
CA TYR A 363 3.38 8.49 -10.52
C TYR A 363 1.98 7.99 -10.13
N THR A 364 1.12 8.89 -9.68
CA THR A 364 -0.22 8.53 -9.21
C THR A 364 -1.29 8.55 -10.30
N ARG A 365 -0.91 8.72 -11.56
CA ARG A 365 -1.86 8.86 -12.69
C ARG A 365 -2.78 7.65 -12.84
N THR A 366 -2.25 6.46 -12.61
CA THR A 366 -2.98 5.18 -12.72
C THR A 366 -3.72 4.79 -11.44
N PHE A 367 -3.49 5.52 -10.34
CA PHE A 367 -4.09 5.18 -9.05
C PHE A 367 -5.52 5.70 -8.97
N ILE A 368 -6.47 4.79 -8.71
CA ILE A 368 -7.86 5.15 -8.43
C ILE A 368 -7.97 5.77 -7.02
N MET A 369 -7.34 5.09 -6.03
CA MET A 369 -7.27 5.58 -4.65
C MET A 369 -5.88 6.15 -4.38
N LYS A 370 -5.82 7.43 -4.00
CA LYS A 370 -4.58 8.14 -3.72
C LYS A 370 -4.77 9.19 -2.62
N ALA A 371 -3.72 9.39 -1.84
CA ALA A 371 -3.71 10.44 -0.84
C ALA A 371 -3.74 11.83 -1.50
N PRO A 372 -4.53 12.78 -1.00
CA PRO A 372 -4.55 14.12 -1.55
C PRO A 372 -3.21 14.84 -1.32
N VAL A 373 -2.69 15.49 -2.36
CA VAL A 373 -1.51 16.33 -2.27
C VAL A 373 -1.91 17.64 -1.61
N GLY A 374 -1.77 17.72 -0.29
CA GLY A 374 -2.11 18.91 0.49
C GLY A 374 -0.95 19.93 0.54
N ILE A 375 -1.26 21.20 0.71
CA ILE A 375 -0.28 22.29 0.88
C ILE A 375 0.63 22.05 2.10
N GLY A 376 0.14 21.33 3.11
CA GLY A 376 0.89 21.02 4.33
C GLY A 376 2.23 20.31 4.09
N ILE A 377 2.31 19.44 3.08
CA ILE A 377 3.56 18.72 2.75
C ILE A 377 4.66 19.73 2.35
N TYR A 378 4.33 20.69 1.50
CA TYR A 378 5.25 21.73 1.05
C TYR A 378 5.68 22.63 2.19
N PHE A 379 4.73 22.99 3.07
CA PHE A 379 5.03 23.79 4.25
C PHE A 379 5.99 23.08 5.22
N ILE A 380 5.76 21.79 5.49
CA ILE A 380 6.66 20.97 6.32
C ILE A 380 8.04 20.89 5.67
N ALA A 381 8.13 20.63 4.36
CA ALA A 381 9.40 20.56 3.65
C ALA A 381 10.17 21.88 3.73
N LEU A 382 9.49 23.01 3.53
CA LEU A 382 10.10 24.35 3.67
C LEU A 382 10.60 24.58 5.09
N LEU A 383 9.77 24.26 6.09
CA LEU A 383 10.13 24.45 7.50
C LEU A 383 11.36 23.60 7.89
N VAL A 384 11.41 22.34 7.49
CA VAL A 384 12.55 21.45 7.76
C VAL A 384 13.84 22.02 7.14
N ILE A 385 13.80 22.39 5.86
CA ILE A 385 14.97 22.94 5.17
C ILE A 385 15.43 24.28 5.81
N LEU A 386 14.49 25.15 6.15
CA LEU A 386 14.80 26.40 6.83
C LEU A 386 15.44 26.18 8.20
N LEU A 387 14.87 25.30 9.03
CA LEU A 387 15.40 24.99 10.36
C LEU A 387 16.83 24.44 10.29
N ILE A 388 17.06 23.48 9.40
CA ILE A 388 18.38 22.86 9.24
C ILE A 388 19.39 23.87 8.69
N SER A 389 19.01 24.65 7.65
CA SER A 389 19.90 25.65 7.06
C SER A 389 20.22 26.79 8.02
N LEU A 390 19.22 27.30 8.76
CA LEU A 390 19.43 28.34 9.77
C LEU A 390 20.28 27.82 10.93
N GLY A 391 20.05 26.59 11.41
CA GLY A 391 20.86 25.96 12.45
C GLY A 391 22.33 25.85 12.05
N THR A 392 22.60 25.41 10.81
CA THR A 392 23.95 25.32 10.27
C THR A 392 24.64 26.69 10.20
N LEU A 393 23.92 27.73 9.71
CA LEU A 393 24.45 29.10 9.62
C LEU A 393 24.68 29.72 11.00
N ILE A 394 23.74 29.57 11.94
CA ILE A 394 23.89 30.11 13.30
C ILE A 394 25.14 29.53 13.97
N TRP A 395 25.32 28.22 13.87
CA TRP A 395 26.48 27.55 14.45
C TRP A 395 27.80 28.07 13.88
N GLN A 396 27.88 28.28 12.56
CA GLN A 396 29.08 28.80 11.90
C GLN A 396 29.36 30.24 12.25
N ILE A 397 28.35 31.12 12.23
CA ILE A 397 28.50 32.55 12.56
C ILE A 397 28.91 32.69 14.03
N HIS A 398 28.34 31.90 14.92
CA HIS A 398 28.73 31.89 16.33
C HIS A 398 30.21 31.51 16.50
N LYS A 399 30.68 30.47 15.77
CA LYS A 399 32.09 30.07 15.78
C LYS A 399 33.00 31.14 15.22
N ALA A 400 32.60 31.81 14.13
CA ALA A 400 33.38 32.91 13.50
C ALA A 400 33.43 34.17 14.37
N ALA A 401 32.33 34.46 15.06
CA ALA A 401 32.24 35.64 15.92
C ALA A 401 33.06 35.56 17.22
N ASN A 402 33.37 34.33 17.64
CA ASN A 402 34.21 34.08 18.83
C ASN A 402 35.73 34.14 18.50
N ILE A 403 36.10 34.37 17.23
CA ILE A 403 37.49 34.59 16.86
C ILE A 403 37.91 36.03 17.26
N ASP A 404 39.09 36.13 17.93
CA ASP A 404 39.61 37.40 18.43
C ASP A 404 39.94 38.36 17.26
N PRO A 405 39.30 39.55 17.19
CA PRO A 405 39.52 40.50 16.11
C PRO A 405 41.00 40.98 16.00
N ALA A 406 41.70 41.00 17.13
CA ALA A 406 43.09 41.42 17.20
C ALA A 406 44.05 40.47 16.43
N LYS A 407 43.72 39.15 16.41
CA LYS A 407 44.52 38.16 15.65
C LYS A 407 44.31 38.27 14.14
N ILE A 408 43.13 38.73 13.69
CA ILE A 408 42.83 38.87 12.26
C ILE A 408 43.53 40.11 11.68
N ILE A 409 43.60 41.20 12.44
CA ILE A 409 44.23 42.46 11.97
C ILE A 409 45.77 42.37 12.00
N LYS A 410 46.33 41.47 12.82
CA LYS A 410 47.79 41.31 13.02
C LYS A 410 48.40 40.21 12.13
N SER A 411 47.62 39.47 11.35
CA SER A 411 48.06 38.36 10.49
C SER A 411 48.40 38.78 9.05
N GLU A 412 48.62 40.08 8.83
CA GLU A 412 49.37 40.67 7.71
C GLU A 412 50.70 41.17 8.33
#